data_7ca7c4ff8a78e1e1da5a5cced697ba66
#
_entry.id   7ca7c4ff8a78e1e1da5a5cced697ba66
#
_cell.length_a   1.000
_cell.length_b   1.000
_cell.length_c   1.000
_cell.angle_alpha   90.00
_cell.angle_beta   90.00
_cell.angle_gamma   90.00
#
_symmetry.space_group_name_H-M   'P 1'
#
loop_
_entity.id
_entity.type
_entity.pdbx_description
1 polymer ?
#
loop_
_entity_poly.entity_id
_entity_poly.type
_entity_poly.pdbx_seq_one_letter_code
_entity_poly.pdbx_strand_id
1 'polypeptide(L)'
;RLFERQNEPKFAEIFDNALLDIAKENVSVFSVITDGGEKIQLFENISKYVTDKRDDFCRAIINKLVNFSFENIFHEKFDFYATIFEYLIKDYNTNSGGKYAEYFTPHAVAKIMAACLVTEKVKNVTCYDPSAGSGTLLMNLAHAIGEDKCTIYSQDISQKSSSLLRLNLILNDVVHSIPNVVKGNTILDPY
;
A
#
# COMPACT_ATOMS: atom_id res chain seq x y z
N ARG A 1 -21.44 9.93 5.74
CA ARG A 1 -22.43 9.25 4.86
C ARG A 1 -22.58 7.77 5.19
N LEU A 2 -21.50 6.92 5.19
CA LEU A 2 -21.62 5.49 5.58
C LEU A 2 -22.07 5.33 7.05
N PHE A 3 -21.55 6.14 7.96
CA PHE A 3 -21.94 6.12 9.36
C PHE A 3 -23.44 6.39 9.57
N GLU A 4 -24.01 7.33 8.83
CA GLU A 4 -25.42 7.67 8.88
C GLU A 4 -26.34 6.52 8.42
N ARG A 5 -25.82 5.68 7.50
CA ARG A 5 -26.52 4.57 6.89
C ARG A 5 -26.33 3.22 7.61
N GLN A 6 -25.58 3.19 8.71
CA GLN A 6 -25.20 1.94 9.40
C GLN A 6 -26.38 1.08 9.89
N ASN A 7 -27.57 1.70 10.08
CA ASN A 7 -28.78 1.01 10.49
C ASN A 7 -29.62 0.44 9.32
N GLU A 8 -29.20 0.70 8.08
CA GLU A 8 -29.89 0.14 6.92
C GLU A 8 -29.68 -1.38 6.85
N PRO A 9 -30.66 -2.14 6.32
CA PRO A 9 -30.49 -3.56 6.09
C PRO A 9 -29.41 -3.80 5.03
N LYS A 10 -28.70 -4.93 5.14
CA LYS A 10 -27.60 -5.31 4.26
C LYS A 10 -26.47 -4.27 4.23
N PHE A 11 -26.12 -3.74 5.38
CA PHE A 11 -25.11 -2.70 5.50
C PHE A 11 -23.74 -3.13 4.93
N ALA A 12 -23.41 -4.43 5.01
CA ALA A 12 -22.18 -4.96 4.42
C ALA A 12 -22.11 -4.74 2.90
N GLU A 13 -23.23 -4.89 2.17
CA GLU A 13 -23.29 -4.61 0.74
C GLU A 13 -23.09 -3.11 0.45
N ILE A 14 -23.68 -2.24 1.27
CA ILE A 14 -23.54 -0.79 1.17
C ILE A 14 -22.07 -0.38 1.41
N PHE A 15 -21.45 -0.97 2.43
CA PHE A 15 -20.06 -0.72 2.80
C PHE A 15 -19.10 -1.15 1.67
N ASP A 16 -19.23 -2.39 1.18
CA ASP A 16 -18.39 -2.90 0.10
C ASP A 16 -18.56 -2.10 -1.20
N ASN A 17 -19.80 -1.75 -1.56
CA ASN A 17 -20.06 -0.93 -2.74
C ASN A 17 -19.44 0.47 -2.64
N ALA A 18 -19.46 1.09 -1.46
CA ALA A 18 -18.82 2.38 -1.27
C ALA A 18 -17.29 2.32 -1.47
N LEU A 19 -16.63 1.25 -1.02
CA LEU A 19 -15.20 1.03 -1.27
C LEU A 19 -14.93 0.78 -2.76
N LEU A 20 -15.75 -0.03 -3.42
CA LEU A 20 -15.63 -0.30 -4.85
C LEU A 20 -15.86 0.96 -5.69
N ASP A 21 -16.78 1.83 -5.29
CA ASP A 21 -17.02 3.09 -5.98
C ASP A 21 -15.84 4.05 -5.86
N ILE A 22 -15.21 4.15 -4.67
CA ILE A 22 -13.95 4.87 -4.50
C ILE A 22 -12.87 4.32 -5.43
N ALA A 23 -12.74 2.99 -5.51
CA ALA A 23 -11.76 2.36 -6.39
C ALA A 23 -12.03 2.63 -7.87
N LYS A 24 -13.31 2.64 -8.30
CA LYS A 24 -13.71 2.95 -9.68
C LYS A 24 -13.42 4.40 -10.07
N GLU A 25 -13.67 5.34 -9.15
CA GLU A 25 -13.38 6.76 -9.39
C GLU A 25 -11.87 7.04 -9.43
N ASN A 26 -11.05 6.18 -8.86
CA ASN A 26 -9.60 6.29 -8.80
C ASN A 26 -8.90 5.10 -9.48
N VAL A 27 -9.36 4.72 -10.66
CA VAL A 27 -8.89 3.52 -11.39
C VAL A 27 -7.37 3.53 -11.64
N SER A 28 -6.79 4.69 -11.89
CA SER A 28 -5.35 4.84 -12.11
C SER A 28 -4.50 4.48 -10.89
N VAL A 29 -5.08 4.63 -9.69
CA VAL A 29 -4.40 4.34 -8.41
C VAL A 29 -4.70 2.92 -7.93
N PHE A 30 -5.98 2.51 -8.01
CA PHE A 30 -6.46 1.26 -7.40
C PHE A 30 -6.64 0.10 -8.38
N SER A 31 -6.23 0.24 -9.63
CA SER A 31 -6.18 -0.89 -10.56
C SER A 31 -4.82 -1.00 -11.23
N VAL A 32 -4.42 -2.22 -11.48
CA VAL A 32 -3.17 -2.53 -12.17
C VAL A 32 -3.48 -3.47 -13.31
N ILE A 33 -2.85 -3.21 -14.45
CA ILE A 33 -2.85 -4.13 -15.59
C ILE A 33 -1.60 -4.99 -15.45
N THR A 34 -1.76 -6.30 -15.42
CA THR A 34 -0.64 -7.25 -15.47
C THR A 34 -0.09 -7.36 -16.90
N ASP A 35 1.12 -7.89 -17.04
CA ASP A 35 1.72 -8.14 -18.35
C ASP A 35 0.85 -9.03 -19.24
N GLY A 36 -0.03 -9.85 -18.65
CA GLY A 36 -1.06 -10.64 -19.36
C GLY A 36 -2.32 -9.87 -19.76
N GLY A 37 -2.38 -8.56 -19.49
CA GLY A 37 -3.55 -7.73 -19.79
C GLY A 37 -4.69 -7.85 -18.78
N GLU A 38 -4.52 -8.62 -17.71
CA GLU A 38 -5.53 -8.74 -16.64
C GLU A 38 -5.52 -7.51 -15.76
N LYS A 39 -6.73 -7.00 -15.47
CA LYS A 39 -6.92 -5.87 -14.56
C LYS A 39 -7.10 -6.37 -13.13
N ILE A 40 -6.10 -6.17 -12.29
CA ILE A 40 -6.18 -6.46 -10.87
C ILE A 40 -6.71 -5.23 -10.14
N GLN A 41 -7.79 -5.41 -9.37
CA GLN A 41 -8.28 -4.39 -8.44
C GLN A 41 -7.57 -4.55 -7.10
N LEU A 42 -7.11 -3.44 -6.53
CA LEU A 42 -6.49 -3.41 -5.19
C LEU A 42 -7.54 -3.52 -4.06
N PHE A 43 -8.79 -3.18 -4.36
CA PHE A 43 -9.91 -3.33 -3.43
C PHE A 43 -10.77 -4.54 -3.78
N GLU A 44 -11.08 -5.30 -2.74
CA GLU A 44 -12.03 -6.40 -2.78
C GLU A 44 -13.14 -6.17 -1.75
N ASN A 45 -14.22 -6.92 -1.87
CA ASN A 45 -15.29 -6.90 -0.88
C ASN A 45 -14.76 -7.40 0.46
N ILE A 46 -14.58 -6.50 1.42
CA ILE A 46 -14.03 -6.82 2.74
C ILE A 46 -14.96 -7.75 3.51
N SER A 47 -16.28 -7.60 3.35
CA SER A 47 -17.27 -8.42 4.03
C SER A 47 -17.19 -9.91 3.70
N LYS A 48 -16.56 -10.28 2.56
CA LYS A 48 -16.40 -11.69 2.16
C LYS A 48 -15.52 -12.51 3.11
N TYR A 49 -14.62 -11.84 3.84
CA TYR A 49 -13.74 -12.50 4.80
C TYR A 49 -14.42 -12.88 6.11
N VAL A 50 -15.68 -12.47 6.28
CA VAL A 50 -16.51 -12.81 7.45
C VAL A 50 -17.68 -13.66 7.00
N THR A 51 -17.79 -14.87 7.56
CA THR A 51 -18.86 -15.81 7.20
C THR A 51 -20.19 -15.40 7.80
N ASP A 52 -20.21 -14.97 9.07
CA ASP A 52 -21.39 -14.60 9.83
C ASP A 52 -21.35 -13.15 10.28
N LYS A 53 -22.53 -12.52 10.49
CA LYS A 53 -22.66 -11.16 11.02
C LYS A 53 -21.86 -10.11 10.23
N ARG A 54 -21.88 -10.20 8.92
CA ARG A 54 -21.16 -9.27 8.02
C ARG A 54 -21.51 -7.82 8.28
N ASP A 55 -22.80 -7.53 8.48
CA ASP A 55 -23.26 -6.17 8.80
C ASP A 55 -22.65 -5.64 10.09
N ASP A 56 -22.60 -6.47 11.14
CA ASP A 56 -22.04 -6.08 12.44
C ASP A 56 -20.53 -5.84 12.33
N PHE A 57 -19.84 -6.64 11.53
CA PHE A 57 -18.42 -6.44 11.25
C PHE A 57 -18.15 -5.10 10.54
N CYS A 58 -18.90 -4.78 9.49
CA CYS A 58 -18.76 -3.50 8.78
C CYS A 58 -19.14 -2.31 9.66
N ARG A 59 -20.18 -2.45 10.52
CA ARG A 59 -20.54 -1.44 11.53
C ARG A 59 -19.40 -1.21 12.53
N ALA A 60 -18.78 -2.29 13.00
CA ALA A 60 -17.66 -2.18 13.94
C ALA A 60 -16.48 -1.41 13.32
N ILE A 61 -16.15 -1.65 12.04
CA ILE A 61 -15.11 -0.90 11.32
C ILE A 61 -15.47 0.60 11.28
N ILE A 62 -16.67 0.94 10.80
CA ILE A 62 -17.10 2.35 10.68
C ILE A 62 -17.11 3.04 12.04
N ASN A 63 -17.64 2.39 13.08
CA ASN A 63 -17.67 2.95 14.43
C ASN A 63 -16.28 3.18 15.03
N LYS A 64 -15.29 2.37 14.65
CA LYS A 64 -13.89 2.59 15.00
C LYS A 64 -13.31 3.80 14.27
N LEU A 65 -13.50 3.88 12.95
CA LEU A 65 -12.92 4.92 12.11
C LEU A 65 -13.50 6.31 12.38
N VAL A 66 -14.80 6.41 12.66
CA VAL A 66 -15.50 7.71 12.89
C VAL A 66 -14.95 8.48 14.11
N ASN A 67 -14.34 7.75 15.06
CA ASN A 67 -13.75 8.36 16.26
C ASN A 67 -12.36 8.96 16.04
N PHE A 68 -11.78 8.81 14.84
CA PHE A 68 -10.46 9.32 14.48
C PHE A 68 -10.58 10.41 13.43
N SER A 69 -9.89 11.53 13.66
CA SER A 69 -9.65 12.53 12.61
C SER A 69 -8.30 12.23 11.96
N PHE A 70 -8.31 12.05 10.64
CA PHE A 70 -7.10 11.87 9.84
C PHE A 70 -6.55 13.20 9.31
N GLU A 71 -7.20 14.31 9.58
CA GLU A 71 -6.92 15.62 9.00
C GLU A 71 -5.50 16.12 9.33
N ASN A 72 -5.06 15.96 10.59
CA ASN A 72 -3.72 16.35 11.01
C ASN A 72 -2.63 15.34 10.59
N ILE A 73 -3.01 14.12 10.29
CA ILE A 73 -2.08 13.03 9.95
C ILE A 73 -1.47 13.25 8.57
N PHE A 74 -2.21 13.87 7.66
CA PHE A 74 -1.72 14.20 6.32
C PHE A 74 -0.58 15.23 6.30
N HIS A 75 -0.36 15.95 7.39
CA HIS A 75 0.76 16.90 7.53
C HIS A 75 2.06 16.24 7.98
N GLU A 76 1.99 15.10 8.69
CA GLU A 76 3.16 14.33 9.17
C GLU A 76 3.41 13.07 8.33
N LYS A 77 3.13 13.14 7.05
CA LYS A 77 2.93 12.07 6.07
C LYS A 77 3.80 10.83 6.26
N PHE A 78 5.11 10.98 6.22
CA PHE A 78 6.02 9.85 6.09
C PHE A 78 6.13 8.98 7.35
N ASP A 79 6.36 9.58 8.50
CA ASP A 79 6.62 8.82 9.74
C ASP A 79 5.36 8.09 10.24
N PHE A 80 4.18 8.69 10.06
CA PHE A 80 2.93 8.06 10.47
C PHE A 80 2.56 6.86 9.58
N TYR A 81 2.56 7.04 8.27
CA TYR A 81 2.19 5.97 7.35
C TYR A 81 3.24 4.87 7.32
N ALA A 82 4.52 5.20 7.41
CA ALA A 82 5.59 4.23 7.54
C ALA A 82 5.42 3.38 8.82
N THR A 83 5.08 3.99 9.95
CA THR A 83 4.86 3.29 11.22
C THR A 83 3.63 2.36 11.14
N ILE A 84 2.52 2.81 10.57
CA ILE A 84 1.34 1.96 10.36
C ILE A 84 1.68 0.79 9.45
N PHE A 85 2.36 1.06 8.34
CA PHE A 85 2.71 0.04 7.37
C PHE A 85 3.63 -1.01 7.99
N GLU A 86 4.65 -0.58 8.74
CA GLU A 86 5.55 -1.46 9.50
C GLU A 86 4.78 -2.33 10.51
N TYR A 87 3.85 -1.74 11.25
CA TYR A 87 3.00 -2.46 12.18
C TYR A 87 2.14 -3.52 11.48
N LEU A 88 1.51 -3.17 10.37
CA LEU A 88 0.68 -4.10 9.58
C LEU A 88 1.50 -5.27 9.03
N ILE A 89 2.69 -5.02 8.50
CA ILE A 89 3.59 -6.06 7.99
C ILE A 89 4.05 -6.98 9.12
N LYS A 90 4.42 -6.42 10.26
CA LYS A 90 4.84 -7.20 11.44
C LYS A 90 3.72 -8.08 11.97
N ASP A 91 2.52 -7.52 12.13
CA ASP A 91 1.33 -8.25 12.60
C ASP A 91 0.97 -9.37 11.63
N TYR A 92 0.99 -9.08 10.33
CA TYR A 92 0.73 -10.06 9.29
C TYR A 92 1.74 -11.22 9.32
N ASN A 93 3.03 -10.95 9.44
CA ASN A 93 4.07 -11.98 9.49
C ASN A 93 3.96 -12.85 10.75
N THR A 94 3.58 -12.26 11.88
CA THR A 94 3.38 -12.98 13.14
C THR A 94 2.18 -13.93 13.06
N ASN A 95 1.08 -13.48 12.48
CA ASN A 95 -0.19 -14.22 12.42
C ASN A 95 -0.24 -15.27 11.29
N SER A 96 0.59 -15.14 10.26
CA SER A 96 0.65 -16.10 9.14
C SER A 96 1.49 -17.36 9.41
N GLY A 97 1.90 -17.60 10.66
CA GLY A 97 2.57 -18.83 11.09
C GLY A 97 3.99 -19.00 10.56
N GLY A 98 4.68 -17.92 10.24
CA GLY A 98 6.09 -17.92 9.85
C GLY A 98 6.42 -18.60 8.51
N LYS A 99 5.42 -19.14 7.80
CA LYS A 99 5.63 -19.83 6.52
C LYS A 99 6.00 -18.89 5.37
N TYR A 100 5.76 -17.59 5.54
CA TYR A 100 6.06 -16.54 4.58
C TYR A 100 6.68 -15.36 5.33
N ALA A 101 7.83 -15.59 5.98
CA ALA A 101 8.65 -14.50 6.50
C ALA A 101 9.18 -13.69 5.29
N GLU A 102 8.34 -12.83 4.74
CA GLU A 102 8.82 -11.77 3.89
C GLU A 102 9.67 -10.89 4.79
N TYR A 103 10.96 -10.89 4.54
CA TYR A 103 11.93 -10.16 5.33
C TYR A 103 11.62 -8.67 5.19
N PHE A 104 11.15 -8.12 6.28
CA PHE A 104 10.92 -6.69 6.39
C PHE A 104 12.27 -6.01 6.68
N THR A 105 12.64 -5.05 5.87
CA THR A 105 13.83 -4.23 6.14
C THR A 105 13.50 -3.23 7.24
N PRO A 106 14.21 -3.25 8.39
CA PRO A 106 13.96 -2.28 9.45
C PRO A 106 14.11 -0.84 8.93
N HIS A 107 13.17 0.01 9.28
CA HIS A 107 13.11 1.39 8.80
C HIS A 107 14.39 2.19 9.09
N ALA A 108 15.00 1.97 10.27
CA ALA A 108 16.27 2.59 10.63
C ALA A 108 17.42 2.23 9.66
N VAL A 109 17.46 0.97 9.21
CA VAL A 109 18.46 0.51 8.22
C VAL A 109 18.18 1.17 6.87
N ALA A 110 16.93 1.20 6.44
CA ALA A 110 16.53 1.83 5.19
C ALA A 110 16.85 3.35 5.17
N LYS A 111 16.63 4.05 6.28
CA LYS A 111 17.03 5.47 6.44
C LYS A 111 18.54 5.66 6.29
N ILE A 112 19.35 4.81 6.91
CA ILE A 112 20.81 4.90 6.79
C ILE A 112 21.24 4.66 5.34
N MET A 113 20.69 3.66 4.68
CA MET A 113 21.00 3.37 3.27
C MET A 113 20.62 4.55 2.37
N ALA A 114 19.43 5.11 2.55
CA ALA A 114 18.99 6.29 1.81
C ALA A 114 19.92 7.49 2.03
N ALA A 115 20.33 7.75 3.27
CA ALA A 115 21.27 8.82 3.59
C ALA A 115 22.66 8.62 2.97
N CYS A 116 23.11 7.38 2.81
CA CYS A 116 24.36 7.08 2.12
C CYS A 116 24.28 7.30 0.59
N LEU A 117 23.10 7.09 0.01
CA LEU A 117 22.89 7.23 -1.43
C LEU A 117 22.58 8.67 -1.85
N VAL A 118 21.86 9.42 -1.00
CA VAL A 118 21.44 10.80 -1.28
C VAL A 118 22.32 11.77 -0.50
N THR A 119 23.51 12.04 -1.03
CA THR A 119 24.51 12.91 -0.41
C THR A 119 24.36 14.38 -0.82
N GLU A 120 23.58 14.66 -1.86
CA GLU A 120 23.32 16.00 -2.37
C GLU A 120 21.85 16.14 -2.85
N LYS A 121 21.44 17.39 -3.09
CA LYS A 121 20.10 17.65 -3.64
C LYS A 121 20.01 17.20 -5.09
N VAL A 122 19.22 16.19 -5.36
CA VAL A 122 18.97 15.67 -6.71
C VAL A 122 17.49 15.87 -7.07
N LYS A 123 17.18 15.81 -8.35
CA LYS A 123 15.82 15.86 -8.90
C LYS A 123 15.76 15.11 -10.23
N ASN A 124 14.55 14.67 -10.59
CA ASN A 124 14.30 13.91 -11.83
C ASN A 124 15.14 12.64 -11.91
N VAL A 125 15.28 11.95 -10.80
CA VAL A 125 16.06 10.70 -10.71
C VAL A 125 15.14 9.49 -10.74
N THR A 126 15.66 8.40 -11.28
CA THR A 126 14.99 7.10 -11.26
C THR A 126 15.59 6.25 -10.16
N CYS A 127 14.72 5.65 -9.34
CA CYS A 127 15.10 4.71 -8.31
C CYS A 127 14.56 3.34 -8.67
N TYR A 128 15.42 2.34 -8.74
CA TYR A 128 15.03 0.97 -9.09
C TYR A 128 15.48 -0.03 -8.02
N ASP A 129 14.55 -0.90 -7.63
CA ASP A 129 14.82 -2.04 -6.75
C ASP A 129 14.36 -3.33 -7.45
N PRO A 130 15.30 -4.23 -7.80
CA PRO A 130 15.01 -5.49 -8.47
C PRO A 130 14.40 -6.56 -7.56
N SER A 131 14.30 -6.31 -6.25
CA SER A 131 13.74 -7.23 -5.25
C SER A 131 13.03 -6.43 -4.15
N ALA A 132 12.08 -5.62 -4.60
CA ALA A 132 11.54 -4.50 -3.85
C ALA A 132 10.76 -4.87 -2.58
N GLY A 133 10.26 -6.11 -2.47
CA GLY A 133 9.43 -6.51 -1.35
C GLY A 133 8.24 -5.57 -1.14
N SER A 134 8.07 -5.08 0.07
CA SER A 134 7.05 -4.08 0.41
C SER A 134 7.44 -2.64 0.06
N GLY A 135 8.65 -2.41 -0.46
CA GLY A 135 9.14 -1.10 -0.91
C GLY A 135 9.72 -0.22 0.19
N THR A 136 10.06 -0.75 1.36
CA THR A 136 10.60 0.04 2.46
C THR A 136 11.86 0.82 2.09
N LEU A 137 12.79 0.20 1.33
CA LEU A 137 14.01 0.89 0.86
C LEU A 137 13.67 2.03 -0.10
N LEU A 138 12.81 1.74 -1.08
CA LEU A 138 12.39 2.72 -2.10
C LEU A 138 11.66 3.92 -1.48
N MET A 139 10.80 3.71 -0.49
CA MET A 139 10.08 4.80 0.18
C MET A 139 11.03 5.70 0.99
N ASN A 140 12.00 5.11 1.70
CA ASN A 140 13.01 5.90 2.41
C ASN A 140 13.89 6.71 1.45
N LEU A 141 14.20 6.14 0.29
CA LEU A 141 14.96 6.82 -0.76
C LEU A 141 14.14 7.96 -1.38
N ALA A 142 12.86 7.71 -1.73
CA ALA A 142 11.96 8.73 -2.25
C ALA A 142 11.80 9.90 -1.27
N HIS A 143 11.65 9.61 0.02
CA HIS A 143 11.57 10.63 1.05
C HIS A 143 12.87 11.46 1.16
N ALA A 144 14.03 10.82 1.09
CA ALA A 144 15.32 11.52 1.15
C ALA A 144 15.55 12.45 -0.06
N ILE A 145 15.04 12.08 -1.24
CA ILE A 145 15.13 12.85 -2.48
C ILE A 145 14.03 13.93 -2.55
N GLY A 146 12.84 13.59 -2.11
CA GLY A 146 11.56 14.27 -2.30
C GLY A 146 10.67 13.46 -3.24
N GLU A 147 9.46 13.17 -2.80
CA GLU A 147 8.52 12.27 -3.47
C GLU A 147 8.15 12.75 -4.89
N ASP A 148 8.13 14.06 -5.11
CA ASP A 148 7.87 14.73 -6.39
C ASP A 148 9.11 14.83 -7.31
N LYS A 149 10.30 14.44 -6.82
CA LYS A 149 11.58 14.59 -7.53
C LYS A 149 12.17 13.29 -8.02
N CYS A 150 11.53 12.17 -7.76
CA CYS A 150 11.97 10.86 -8.21
C CYS A 150 10.83 10.05 -8.81
N THR A 151 11.19 9.07 -9.64
CA THR A 151 10.29 8.05 -10.16
C THR A 151 10.77 6.70 -9.68
N ILE A 152 9.87 5.93 -9.07
CA ILE A 152 10.16 4.59 -8.56
C ILE A 152 9.87 3.56 -9.66
N TYR A 153 10.80 2.65 -9.82
CA TYR A 153 10.66 1.41 -10.57
C TYR A 153 10.96 0.24 -9.63
N SER A 154 10.23 -0.83 -9.79
CA SER A 154 10.39 -1.99 -8.90
C SER A 154 10.01 -3.27 -9.57
N GLN A 155 10.68 -4.33 -9.19
CA GLN A 155 10.33 -5.68 -9.59
C GLN A 155 10.35 -6.61 -8.38
N ASP A 156 9.39 -7.53 -8.31
CA ASP A 156 9.37 -8.59 -7.29
C ASP A 156 8.61 -9.81 -7.83
N ILE A 157 9.06 -11.00 -7.47
CA ILE A 157 8.40 -12.25 -7.89
C ILE A 157 7.07 -12.48 -7.18
N SER A 158 6.89 -11.89 -5.99
CA SER A 158 5.71 -12.05 -5.14
C SER A 158 4.61 -11.07 -5.54
N GLN A 159 3.44 -11.59 -5.92
CA GLN A 159 2.24 -10.76 -6.14
C GLN A 159 1.85 -9.97 -4.89
N LYS A 160 2.02 -10.57 -3.72
CA LYS A 160 1.72 -9.96 -2.45
C LYS A 160 2.65 -8.77 -2.17
N SER A 161 3.96 -8.95 -2.36
CA SER A 161 4.94 -7.86 -2.25
C SER A 161 4.57 -6.69 -3.17
N SER A 162 4.27 -6.98 -4.43
CA SER A 162 3.84 -5.95 -5.39
C SER A 162 2.57 -5.21 -4.94
N SER A 163 1.60 -5.91 -4.34
CA SER A 163 0.37 -5.29 -3.81
C SER A 163 0.65 -4.41 -2.59
N LEU A 164 1.52 -4.86 -1.69
CA LEU A 164 1.95 -4.10 -0.52
C LEU A 164 2.75 -2.85 -0.93
N LEU A 165 3.64 -2.99 -1.91
CA LEU A 165 4.39 -1.85 -2.44
C LEU A 165 3.46 -0.80 -3.06
N ARG A 166 2.44 -1.20 -3.84
CA ARG A 166 1.45 -0.26 -4.37
C ARG A 166 0.70 0.49 -3.28
N LEU A 167 0.29 -0.22 -2.22
CA LEU A 167 -0.30 0.42 -1.05
C LEU A 167 0.67 1.43 -0.41
N ASN A 168 1.94 1.06 -0.29
CA ASN A 168 2.97 1.92 0.27
C ASN A 168 3.19 3.18 -0.58
N LEU A 169 3.21 3.07 -1.92
CA LEU A 169 3.28 4.20 -2.84
C LEU A 169 2.07 5.15 -2.68
N ILE A 170 0.85 4.61 -2.50
CA ILE A 170 -0.35 5.41 -2.25
C ILE A 170 -0.23 6.18 -0.94
N LEU A 171 0.16 5.52 0.13
CA LEU A 171 0.28 6.12 1.45
C LEU A 171 1.35 7.21 1.52
N ASN A 172 2.37 7.14 0.68
CA ASN A 172 3.48 8.10 0.64
C ASN A 172 3.38 9.13 -0.50
N ASP A 173 2.23 9.23 -1.17
CA ASP A 173 1.98 10.21 -2.23
C ASP A 173 2.91 10.07 -3.47
N VAL A 174 3.34 8.83 -3.75
CA VAL A 174 4.19 8.47 -4.90
C VAL A 174 3.37 7.70 -5.96
N VAL A 175 2.09 8.04 -6.07
CA VAL A 175 1.11 7.32 -6.92
C VAL A 175 1.48 7.30 -8.41
N HIS A 176 2.23 8.29 -8.89
CA HIS A 176 2.73 8.36 -10.27
C HIS A 176 3.65 7.19 -10.63
N SER A 177 4.22 6.51 -9.64
CA SER A 177 5.12 5.36 -9.82
C SER A 177 4.41 4.00 -9.82
N ILE A 178 3.11 3.95 -9.52
CA ILE A 178 2.33 2.69 -9.47
C ILE A 178 2.43 1.87 -10.77
N PRO A 179 2.39 2.48 -11.98
CA PRO A 179 2.52 1.73 -13.23
C PRO A 179 3.86 1.00 -13.39
N ASN A 180 4.89 1.42 -12.65
CA ASN A 180 6.24 0.87 -12.72
C ASN A 180 6.48 -0.25 -11.69
N VAL A 181 5.44 -0.74 -11.02
CA VAL A 181 5.51 -1.88 -10.10
C VAL A 181 5.26 -3.15 -10.88
N VAL A 182 6.32 -3.86 -11.22
CA VAL A 182 6.28 -5.06 -12.05
C VAL A 182 6.36 -6.32 -11.19
N LYS A 183 5.49 -7.28 -11.47
CA LYS A 183 5.63 -8.64 -10.93
C LYS A 183 6.43 -9.47 -11.93
N GLY A 184 7.59 -9.94 -11.54
CA GLY A 184 8.42 -10.76 -12.41
C GLY A 184 9.64 -11.32 -11.70
N ASN A 185 10.27 -12.31 -12.35
CA ASN A 185 11.54 -12.86 -11.89
C ASN A 185 12.68 -12.04 -12.49
N THR A 186 13.28 -11.18 -11.70
CA THR A 186 14.36 -10.27 -12.11
C THR A 186 15.60 -10.98 -12.68
N ILE A 187 15.82 -12.24 -12.30
CA ILE A 187 16.96 -13.01 -12.82
C ILE A 187 16.69 -13.51 -14.24
N LEU A 188 15.45 -13.89 -14.53
CA LEU A 188 15.06 -14.48 -15.82
C LEU A 188 14.59 -13.41 -16.81
N ASP A 189 13.91 -12.39 -16.31
CA ASP A 189 13.31 -11.32 -17.12
C ASP A 189 13.45 -9.98 -16.35
N PRO A 190 14.64 -9.36 -16.39
CA PRO A 190 14.91 -8.08 -15.74
C PRO A 190 14.13 -6.95 -16.43
N TYR A 191 13.52 -6.10 -15.60
CA TYR A 191 12.76 -4.92 -16.04
C TYR A 191 13.64 -3.75 -16.48
#